data_284dec6fe9176d0a2b613d494b6f7945
#
_entry.id   284dec6fe9176d0a2b613d494b6f7945
#
_cell.length_a   1.000
_cell.length_b   1.000
_cell.length_c   1.000
_cell.angle_alpha   90.00
_cell.angle_beta   90.00
_cell.angle_gamma   90.00
#
_symmetry.space_group_name_H-M   'P 1'
#
loop_
_entity.id
_entity.type
_entity.pdbx_description
1 polymer ?
#
loop_
_entity_poly.entity_id
_entity_poly.type
_entity_poly.pdbx_seq_one_letter_code
_entity_poly.pdbx_strand_id
1 'polypeptide(L)'
;MSTSAPPRYLPLRAAAPASPDHRLSFVRRLPPGAVHKASAAEVFLTDALQVGDDRFEVAAVWHRDRFLHHDGNGRPSDPLLLVETVRQTLIHLSHHFYGIPQGHPFVLIDLEFDLDSGRRPQDSGPGPRRGGPLPVVLDVTCTRTGATPRRFGMALDAVATVDGNRFGRVRMRWEMLHPGLYALVRNRSVRPVAPRPEGALPHRLRRLDPHEVGYAHDDHVLLARDRDGACGEFWLDMKPGHPVLFDHPSDHVSGMALLEAFRQAVLAVGAPLRATVTHLSATFTTFGQLDAPVGITVQPGSNGASASNGADRPNRPLAPRTAQVTAVQGDATLVSAQVGYHLPQDLTHGEVAS
;
A
#
# COMPACT_ATOMS: atom_id res chain seq x y z
N MET A 1 17.42 -38.69 14.09
CA MET A 1 17.29 -37.46 13.28
C MET A 1 16.25 -37.74 12.20
N SER A 2 15.00 -37.35 12.43
CA SER A 2 13.91 -37.62 11.49
C SER A 2 13.90 -36.51 10.43
N THR A 3 14.30 -36.84 9.22
CA THR A 3 14.21 -35.95 8.08
C THR A 3 12.76 -35.91 7.60
N SER A 4 11.98 -34.97 8.12
CA SER A 4 10.66 -34.66 7.56
C SER A 4 10.83 -34.18 6.10
N ALA A 5 10.18 -34.87 5.16
CA ALA A 5 10.16 -34.44 3.77
C ALA A 5 9.57 -33.03 3.66
N PRO A 6 10.11 -32.17 2.77
CA PRO A 6 9.60 -30.83 2.59
C PRO A 6 8.13 -30.88 2.14
N PRO A 7 7.29 -29.96 2.65
CA PRO A 7 5.89 -29.91 2.24
C PRO A 7 5.81 -29.69 0.73
N ARG A 8 5.17 -30.62 0.03
CA ARG A 8 4.76 -30.43 -1.34
C ARG A 8 3.59 -29.44 -1.30
N TYR A 9 3.74 -28.26 -1.89
CA TYR A 9 2.60 -27.41 -2.18
C TYR A 9 1.64 -28.22 -3.04
N LEU A 10 0.51 -28.60 -2.45
CA LEU A 10 -0.49 -29.41 -3.14
C LEU A 10 -1.00 -28.64 -4.36
N PRO A 11 -1.24 -29.33 -5.49
CA PRO A 11 -2.03 -28.73 -6.55
C PRO A 11 -3.36 -28.29 -5.94
N LEU A 12 -3.85 -27.10 -6.34
CA LEU A 12 -5.15 -26.58 -5.94
C LEU A 12 -6.16 -27.71 -5.78
N ARG A 13 -6.66 -27.90 -4.58
CA ARG A 13 -7.97 -28.51 -4.43
C ARG A 13 -8.89 -27.51 -5.14
N ALA A 14 -9.45 -27.89 -6.28
CA ALA A 14 -10.51 -27.13 -6.89
C ALA A 14 -11.53 -26.89 -5.76
N ALA A 15 -11.60 -25.68 -5.25
CA ALA A 15 -12.67 -25.34 -4.35
C ALA A 15 -13.95 -25.63 -5.13
N ALA A 16 -14.90 -26.32 -4.53
CA ALA A 16 -16.17 -26.53 -5.17
C ALA A 16 -16.69 -25.15 -5.63
N PRO A 17 -17.14 -25.00 -6.89
CA PRO A 17 -17.64 -23.72 -7.36
C PRO A 17 -18.69 -23.25 -6.35
N ALA A 18 -18.62 -21.97 -5.98
CA ALA A 18 -19.60 -21.37 -5.09
C ALA A 18 -21.00 -21.70 -5.61
N SER A 19 -21.90 -22.08 -4.72
CA SER A 19 -23.31 -22.33 -5.10
C SER A 19 -23.82 -21.09 -5.86
N PRO A 20 -24.60 -21.22 -6.95
CA PRO A 20 -25.05 -20.08 -7.76
C PRO A 20 -25.83 -19.01 -6.98
N ASP A 21 -26.24 -19.31 -5.75
CA ASP A 21 -26.94 -18.38 -4.85
C ASP A 21 -26.02 -17.71 -3.81
N HIS A 22 -24.72 -18.00 -3.81
CA HIS A 22 -23.80 -17.44 -2.83
C HIS A 22 -23.41 -16.01 -3.21
N ARG A 23 -23.90 -15.05 -2.42
CA ARG A 23 -23.59 -13.63 -2.56
C ARG A 23 -22.55 -13.20 -1.53
N LEU A 24 -21.68 -12.26 -1.90
CA LEU A 24 -20.72 -11.66 -0.99
C LEU A 24 -21.40 -11.11 0.27
N SER A 25 -20.82 -11.41 1.42
CA SER A 25 -21.27 -10.93 2.72
C SER A 25 -20.42 -9.74 3.19
N PHE A 26 -21.08 -8.67 3.65
CA PHE A 26 -20.42 -7.48 4.22
C PHE A 26 -20.63 -7.36 5.73
N VAL A 27 -21.07 -8.42 6.40
CA VAL A 27 -21.54 -8.35 7.78
C VAL A 27 -20.43 -8.58 8.79
N ARG A 28 -19.60 -9.60 8.58
CA ARG A 28 -18.61 -10.04 9.57
C ARG A 28 -17.20 -10.00 9.00
N ARG A 29 -16.31 -9.27 9.68
CA ARG A 29 -14.88 -9.26 9.35
C ARG A 29 -14.26 -10.65 9.49
N LEU A 30 -13.28 -10.94 8.65
CA LEU A 30 -12.47 -12.15 8.78
C LEU A 30 -11.67 -12.11 10.10
N PRO A 31 -11.25 -13.28 10.61
CA PRO A 31 -10.35 -13.34 11.76
C PRO A 31 -9.03 -12.61 11.47
N PRO A 32 -8.46 -11.86 12.43
CA PRO A 32 -7.20 -11.11 12.22
C PRO A 32 -6.05 -11.98 11.67
N GLY A 33 -5.88 -13.19 12.19
CA GLY A 33 -4.86 -14.12 11.71
C GLY A 33 -5.00 -14.53 10.24
N ALA A 34 -6.22 -14.45 9.65
CA ALA A 34 -6.44 -14.77 8.24
C ALA A 34 -5.85 -13.74 7.28
N VAL A 35 -5.49 -12.56 7.78
CA VAL A 35 -4.96 -11.42 7.01
C VAL A 35 -3.68 -10.85 7.62
N HIS A 36 -3.02 -11.60 8.51
CA HIS A 36 -1.81 -11.21 9.25
C HIS A 36 -1.97 -9.87 9.97
N LYS A 37 -3.06 -9.72 10.72
CA LYS A 37 -3.29 -8.58 11.61
C LYS A 37 -3.37 -9.05 13.06
N ALA A 38 -2.94 -8.20 14.01
CA ALA A 38 -3.14 -8.43 15.43
C ALA A 38 -4.49 -7.86 15.90
N SER A 39 -4.87 -6.68 15.37
CA SER A 39 -6.10 -5.99 15.73
C SER A 39 -7.24 -6.30 14.77
N ALA A 40 -8.40 -6.70 15.31
CA ALA A 40 -9.64 -6.86 14.52
C ALA A 40 -10.12 -5.53 13.92
N ALA A 41 -9.75 -4.38 14.50
CA ALA A 41 -10.08 -3.07 13.97
C ALA A 41 -9.39 -2.80 12.62
N GLU A 42 -8.22 -3.41 12.40
CA GLU A 42 -7.42 -3.27 11.17
C GLU A 42 -7.76 -4.32 10.10
N VAL A 43 -8.75 -5.17 10.31
CA VAL A 43 -9.25 -6.12 9.31
C VAL A 43 -10.34 -5.44 8.48
N PHE A 44 -10.17 -5.40 7.17
CA PHE A 44 -11.15 -4.82 6.25
C PHE A 44 -12.00 -5.88 5.55
N LEU A 45 -11.43 -7.06 5.30
CA LEU A 45 -12.11 -8.13 4.56
C LEU A 45 -13.24 -8.75 5.38
N THR A 46 -14.31 -9.08 4.67
CA THR A 46 -15.50 -9.71 5.25
C THR A 46 -15.83 -11.03 4.57
N ASP A 47 -15.52 -11.20 3.29
CA ASP A 47 -15.80 -12.43 2.54
C ASP A 47 -14.91 -12.55 1.30
N ALA A 48 -14.76 -13.77 0.75
CA ALA A 48 -14.09 -14.01 -0.50
C ALA A 48 -14.70 -15.22 -1.21
N LEU A 49 -15.05 -15.08 -2.48
CA LEU A 49 -15.64 -16.11 -3.32
C LEU A 49 -14.73 -16.40 -4.51
N GLN A 50 -14.50 -17.68 -4.81
CA GLN A 50 -13.91 -18.08 -6.06
C GLN A 50 -14.99 -18.13 -7.15
N VAL A 51 -14.84 -17.30 -8.19
CA VAL A 51 -15.80 -17.17 -9.29
C VAL A 51 -15.31 -17.79 -10.60
N GLY A 52 -14.08 -18.30 -10.60
CA GLY A 52 -13.46 -18.99 -11.74
C GLY A 52 -12.05 -19.47 -11.39
N ASP A 53 -11.34 -20.03 -12.37
CA ASP A 53 -9.95 -20.44 -12.19
C ASP A 53 -9.09 -19.20 -11.92
N ASP A 54 -8.47 -19.15 -10.73
CA ASP A 54 -7.65 -18.05 -10.26
C ASP A 54 -8.38 -16.66 -10.27
N ARG A 55 -9.73 -16.66 -10.28
CA ARG A 55 -10.57 -15.45 -10.23
C ARG A 55 -11.44 -15.44 -8.97
N PHE A 56 -11.49 -14.29 -8.32
CA PHE A 56 -12.15 -14.13 -7.04
C PHE A 56 -12.93 -12.81 -6.99
N GLU A 57 -14.05 -12.82 -6.27
CA GLU A 57 -14.70 -11.63 -5.77
C GLU A 57 -14.46 -11.55 -4.27
N VAL A 58 -13.99 -10.40 -3.79
CA VAL A 58 -13.66 -10.20 -2.37
C VAL A 58 -14.43 -9.00 -1.84
N ALA A 59 -15.11 -9.21 -0.70
CA ALA A 59 -15.84 -8.17 0.01
C ALA A 59 -14.98 -7.57 1.13
N ALA A 60 -15.02 -6.26 1.26
CA ALA A 60 -14.45 -5.54 2.37
C ALA A 60 -15.37 -4.40 2.83
N VAL A 61 -15.17 -3.92 4.05
CA VAL A 61 -15.91 -2.77 4.60
C VAL A 61 -14.92 -1.77 5.19
N TRP A 62 -14.94 -0.56 4.66
CA TRP A 62 -14.19 0.56 5.21
C TRP A 62 -15.06 1.37 6.17
N HIS A 63 -14.59 1.54 7.40
CA HIS A 63 -15.21 2.41 8.40
C HIS A 63 -14.55 3.79 8.45
N ARG A 64 -13.59 4.00 7.58
CA ARG A 64 -12.84 5.24 7.39
C ARG A 64 -12.46 5.35 5.92
N ASP A 65 -12.25 6.55 5.43
CA ASP A 65 -11.79 6.81 4.05
C ASP A 65 -10.27 7.06 3.98
N ARG A 66 -9.55 6.87 5.09
CA ARG A 66 -8.10 7.09 5.23
C ARG A 66 -7.43 5.92 5.91
N PHE A 67 -6.21 5.60 5.46
CA PHE A 67 -5.44 4.49 6.01
C PHE A 67 -5.09 4.72 7.49
N LEU A 68 -4.64 5.92 7.84
CA LEU A 68 -4.19 6.26 9.17
C LEU A 68 -5.22 7.04 10.02
N HIS A 69 -6.50 6.84 9.80
CA HIS A 69 -7.60 7.42 10.62
C HIS A 69 -7.57 8.95 10.77
N HIS A 70 -6.87 9.68 9.91
CA HIS A 70 -6.88 11.13 10.08
C HIS A 70 -8.13 11.76 9.48
N ASP A 71 -8.65 12.78 10.17
CA ASP A 71 -9.80 13.56 9.74
C ASP A 71 -9.43 14.39 8.52
N GLY A 72 -9.89 13.96 7.37
CA GLY A 72 -9.65 14.68 6.13
C GLY A 72 -10.71 15.76 5.92
N ASN A 73 -10.39 17.00 6.21
CA ASN A 73 -11.23 18.16 5.88
C ASN A 73 -11.36 18.29 4.34
N GLY A 74 -12.30 17.58 3.73
CA GLY A 74 -12.59 17.67 2.30
C GLY A 74 -11.51 17.09 1.36
N ARG A 75 -10.58 16.25 1.85
CA ARG A 75 -9.53 15.65 1.01
C ARG A 75 -9.99 14.34 0.37
N PRO A 76 -9.47 13.99 -0.81
CA PRO A 76 -9.71 12.71 -1.45
C PRO A 76 -9.33 11.53 -0.54
N SER A 77 -9.91 10.36 -0.81
CA SER A 77 -9.58 9.12 -0.09
C SER A 77 -8.10 8.78 -0.19
N ASP A 78 -7.58 8.15 0.84
CA ASP A 78 -6.20 7.71 0.87
C ASP A 78 -6.01 6.43 0.05
N PRO A 79 -5.15 6.43 -0.99
CA PRO A 79 -4.91 5.25 -1.81
C PRO A 79 -4.34 4.08 -1.01
N LEU A 80 -3.64 4.34 0.10
CA LEU A 80 -3.06 3.28 0.92
C LEU A 80 -4.09 2.44 1.67
N LEU A 81 -5.30 2.95 1.87
CA LEU A 81 -6.41 2.14 2.36
C LEU A 81 -6.79 1.03 1.37
N LEU A 82 -6.83 1.37 0.07
CA LEU A 82 -7.02 0.39 -0.99
C LEU A 82 -5.85 -0.60 -1.06
N VAL A 83 -4.61 -0.10 -1.01
CA VAL A 83 -3.40 -0.94 -1.02
C VAL A 83 -3.42 -1.94 0.14
N GLU A 84 -3.75 -1.49 1.36
CA GLU A 84 -3.85 -2.38 2.52
C GLU A 84 -4.97 -3.41 2.36
N THR A 85 -6.12 -3.02 1.80
CA THR A 85 -7.22 -3.96 1.53
C THR A 85 -6.79 -5.05 0.56
N VAL A 86 -6.05 -4.69 -0.51
CA VAL A 86 -5.52 -5.66 -1.48
C VAL A 86 -4.40 -6.50 -0.85
N ARG A 87 -3.55 -5.94 0.03
CA ARG A 87 -2.56 -6.71 0.80
C ARG A 87 -3.21 -7.77 1.67
N GLN A 88 -4.28 -7.43 2.37
CA GLN A 88 -5.06 -8.42 3.14
C GLN A 88 -5.68 -9.48 2.24
N THR A 89 -6.18 -9.09 1.06
CA THR A 89 -6.74 -10.01 0.06
C THR A 89 -5.70 -11.03 -0.39
N LEU A 90 -4.50 -10.59 -0.78
CA LEU A 90 -3.46 -11.52 -1.22
C LEU A 90 -3.07 -12.54 -0.15
N ILE A 91 -2.99 -12.11 1.12
CA ILE A 91 -2.67 -13.00 2.25
C ILE A 91 -3.79 -14.01 2.45
N HIS A 92 -5.04 -13.54 2.51
CA HIS A 92 -6.20 -14.41 2.70
C HIS A 92 -6.33 -15.45 1.57
N LEU A 93 -6.26 -15.01 0.31
CA LEU A 93 -6.36 -15.92 -0.84
C LEU A 93 -5.21 -16.94 -0.82
N SER A 94 -3.99 -16.51 -0.51
CA SER A 94 -2.82 -17.41 -0.42
C SER A 94 -3.03 -18.54 0.58
N HIS A 95 -3.53 -18.22 1.77
CA HIS A 95 -3.79 -19.24 2.80
C HIS A 95 -5.01 -20.09 2.50
N HIS A 96 -6.13 -19.46 2.17
CA HIS A 96 -7.41 -20.12 2.09
C HIS A 96 -7.61 -20.93 0.79
N PHE A 97 -7.22 -20.35 -0.35
CA PHE A 97 -7.47 -20.97 -1.66
C PHE A 97 -6.21 -21.65 -2.25
N TYR A 98 -5.02 -21.15 -1.93
CA TYR A 98 -3.77 -21.74 -2.46
C TYR A 98 -3.06 -22.63 -1.45
N GLY A 99 -3.62 -22.82 -0.25
CA GLY A 99 -3.12 -23.77 0.74
C GLY A 99 -1.74 -23.44 1.30
N ILE A 100 -1.30 -22.19 1.21
CA ILE A 100 -0.05 -21.74 1.82
C ILE A 100 -0.17 -21.85 3.34
N PRO A 101 0.73 -22.60 4.04
CA PRO A 101 0.63 -22.75 5.48
C PRO A 101 0.76 -21.43 6.23
N GLN A 102 0.06 -21.33 7.37
CA GLN A 102 0.26 -20.23 8.29
C GLN A 102 1.73 -20.18 8.76
N GLY A 103 2.25 -18.97 9.01
CA GLY A 103 3.65 -18.78 9.42
C GLY A 103 4.66 -18.75 8.26
N HIS A 104 4.21 -18.88 7.00
CA HIS A 104 5.07 -18.58 5.85
C HIS A 104 5.19 -17.06 5.70
N PRO A 105 6.41 -16.50 5.71
CA PRO A 105 6.63 -15.09 5.45
C PRO A 105 6.23 -14.70 4.02
N PHE A 106 5.61 -13.52 3.89
CA PHE A 106 5.23 -12.91 2.64
C PHE A 106 6.20 -11.78 2.32
N VAL A 107 6.81 -11.84 1.14
CA VAL A 107 7.77 -10.85 0.66
C VAL A 107 7.15 -10.13 -0.52
N LEU A 108 6.87 -8.84 -0.37
CA LEU A 108 6.38 -7.99 -1.44
C LEU A 108 7.54 -7.69 -2.41
N ILE A 109 7.32 -7.90 -3.70
CA ILE A 109 8.31 -7.67 -4.76
C ILE A 109 8.05 -6.34 -5.44
N ASP A 110 6.82 -6.13 -5.90
CA ASP A 110 6.38 -4.87 -6.48
C ASP A 110 4.89 -4.62 -6.25
N LEU A 111 4.53 -3.37 -6.41
CA LEU A 111 3.18 -2.87 -6.24
C LEU A 111 2.96 -1.71 -7.20
N GLU A 112 1.80 -1.70 -7.82
CA GLU A 112 1.32 -0.57 -8.61
C GLU A 112 -0.14 -0.30 -8.24
N PHE A 113 -0.51 0.96 -8.09
CA PHE A 113 -1.91 1.34 -8.02
C PHE A 113 -2.22 2.56 -8.89
N ASP A 114 -3.47 2.59 -9.37
CA ASP A 114 -4.07 3.71 -10.08
C ASP A 114 -5.45 3.98 -9.48
N LEU A 115 -5.71 5.24 -9.10
CA LEU A 115 -7.04 5.70 -8.72
C LEU A 115 -7.71 6.40 -9.90
N ASP A 116 -8.98 6.05 -10.17
CA ASP A 116 -9.69 6.53 -11.35
C ASP A 116 -9.94 8.05 -11.37
N SER A 117 -10.12 8.69 -10.21
CA SER A 117 -10.47 10.11 -10.17
C SER A 117 -9.91 10.90 -8.99
N GLY A 118 -9.24 10.27 -8.05
CA GLY A 118 -8.85 10.91 -6.79
C GLY A 118 -10.04 11.42 -5.95
N ARG A 119 -11.27 11.14 -6.35
CA ARG A 119 -12.51 11.50 -5.65
C ARG A 119 -12.71 10.64 -4.41
N ARG A 120 -13.39 11.19 -3.40
CA ARG A 120 -13.87 10.41 -2.27
C ARG A 120 -14.96 9.43 -2.72
N PRO A 121 -14.98 8.20 -2.20
CA PRO A 121 -16.08 7.27 -2.45
C PRO A 121 -17.45 7.84 -2.09
N GLN A 122 -17.50 8.78 -1.14
CA GLN A 122 -18.73 9.42 -0.65
C GLN A 122 -19.26 10.54 -1.56
N ASP A 123 -18.46 11.04 -2.50
CA ASP A 123 -18.84 12.17 -3.36
C ASP A 123 -19.76 11.76 -4.53
N SER A 124 -20.06 10.46 -4.65
CA SER A 124 -20.75 9.88 -5.81
C SER A 124 -22.25 9.65 -5.64
N GLY A 125 -22.88 10.05 -4.52
CA GLY A 125 -24.29 9.80 -4.24
C GLY A 125 -25.11 11.05 -3.88
N PRO A 126 -26.43 11.09 -4.21
CA PRO A 126 -27.30 12.17 -3.78
C PRO A 126 -27.62 12.03 -2.28
N GLY A 127 -26.84 12.67 -1.42
CA GLY A 127 -27.12 12.77 0.01
C GLY A 127 -25.92 12.58 0.91
N PRO A 128 -25.92 13.21 2.09
CA PRO A 128 -24.77 13.15 2.99
C PRO A 128 -24.75 11.81 3.75
N ARG A 129 -24.15 10.77 3.21
CA ARG A 129 -23.68 9.61 3.99
C ARG A 129 -22.38 9.97 4.72
N ARG A 130 -22.47 10.95 5.62
CA ARG A 130 -21.33 11.27 6.49
C ARG A 130 -21.19 10.18 7.54
N GLY A 131 -20.13 9.37 7.46
CA GLY A 131 -19.67 8.51 8.54
C GLY A 131 -20.20 7.08 8.57
N GLY A 132 -20.88 6.60 7.53
CA GLY A 132 -21.29 5.19 7.43
C GLY A 132 -20.19 4.28 6.88
N PRO A 133 -20.29 2.94 7.12
CA PRO A 133 -19.39 1.96 6.52
C PRO A 133 -19.55 1.96 4.99
N LEU A 134 -18.42 1.89 4.28
CA LEU A 134 -18.34 1.85 2.83
C LEU A 134 -18.14 0.41 2.37
N PRO A 135 -19.08 -0.21 1.65
CA PRO A 135 -18.88 -1.51 1.04
C PRO A 135 -17.87 -1.41 -0.11
N VAL A 136 -16.92 -2.32 -0.11
CA VAL A 136 -15.87 -2.45 -1.13
C VAL A 136 -15.96 -3.83 -1.74
N VAL A 137 -15.97 -3.90 -3.07
CA VAL A 137 -15.86 -5.14 -3.83
C VAL A 137 -14.56 -5.08 -4.63
N LEU A 138 -13.75 -6.13 -4.52
CA LEU A 138 -12.59 -6.33 -5.37
C LEU A 138 -12.90 -7.46 -6.36
N ASP A 139 -12.78 -7.18 -7.66
CA ASP A 139 -12.68 -8.19 -8.71
C ASP A 139 -11.19 -8.51 -8.89
N VAL A 140 -10.82 -9.76 -8.59
CA VAL A 140 -9.42 -10.16 -8.41
C VAL A 140 -9.08 -11.28 -9.38
N THR A 141 -7.96 -11.11 -10.08
CA THR A 141 -7.33 -12.17 -10.87
C THR A 141 -5.95 -12.46 -10.28
N CYS A 142 -5.68 -13.72 -9.96
CA CYS A 142 -4.38 -14.19 -9.50
C CYS A 142 -3.63 -14.90 -10.63
N THR A 143 -2.31 -14.77 -10.64
CA THR A 143 -1.44 -15.48 -11.58
C THR A 143 -0.25 -16.04 -10.81
N ARG A 144 0.05 -17.34 -10.98
CA ARG A 144 1.24 -17.94 -10.38
C ARG A 144 2.47 -17.54 -11.18
N THR A 145 3.47 -16.98 -10.52
CA THR A 145 4.72 -16.53 -11.16
C THR A 145 5.86 -17.54 -11.03
N GLY A 146 5.69 -18.55 -10.18
CA GLY A 146 6.64 -19.65 -9.99
C GLY A 146 6.32 -20.46 -8.73
N ALA A 147 6.76 -21.71 -8.72
CA ALA A 147 6.63 -22.59 -7.55
C ALA A 147 7.84 -23.52 -7.43
N THR A 148 8.41 -23.58 -6.23
CA THR A 148 9.42 -24.57 -5.81
C THR A 148 9.03 -25.08 -4.42
N PRO A 149 9.64 -26.17 -3.89
CA PRO A 149 9.32 -26.65 -2.56
C PRO A 149 9.55 -25.65 -1.43
N ARG A 150 10.25 -24.55 -1.66
CA ARG A 150 10.59 -23.55 -0.65
C ARG A 150 10.11 -22.12 -0.99
N ARG A 151 9.52 -21.92 -2.17
CA ARG A 151 9.13 -20.60 -2.66
C ARG A 151 7.91 -20.71 -3.56
N PHE A 152 6.93 -19.89 -3.32
CA PHE A 152 5.73 -19.79 -4.14
C PHE A 152 5.49 -18.34 -4.52
N GLY A 153 5.51 -18.02 -5.80
CA GLY A 153 5.34 -16.68 -6.32
C GLY A 153 3.96 -16.48 -6.91
N MET A 154 3.38 -15.32 -6.64
CA MET A 154 2.06 -14.89 -7.11
C MET A 154 2.08 -13.44 -7.59
N ALA A 155 1.25 -13.15 -8.56
CA ALA A 155 0.82 -11.81 -8.93
C ALA A 155 -0.70 -11.72 -8.78
N LEU A 156 -1.17 -10.56 -8.37
CA LEU A 156 -2.59 -10.23 -8.21
C LEU A 156 -2.89 -8.95 -8.96
N ASP A 157 -4.02 -8.92 -9.63
CA ASP A 157 -4.62 -7.75 -10.28
C ASP A 157 -6.03 -7.58 -9.70
N ALA A 158 -6.28 -6.47 -9.01
CA ALA A 158 -7.54 -6.18 -8.35
C ALA A 158 -8.14 -4.87 -8.86
N VAL A 159 -9.38 -4.91 -9.29
CA VAL A 159 -10.19 -3.72 -9.58
C VAL A 159 -11.14 -3.50 -8.42
N ALA A 160 -11.10 -2.32 -7.84
CA ALA A 160 -11.92 -1.94 -6.69
C ALA A 160 -13.15 -1.14 -7.11
N THR A 161 -14.29 -1.54 -6.56
CA THR A 161 -15.56 -0.79 -6.58
C THR A 161 -15.93 -0.44 -5.15
N VAL A 162 -16.15 0.82 -4.87
CA VAL A 162 -16.51 1.34 -3.54
C VAL A 162 -17.89 1.97 -3.61
N ASP A 163 -18.81 1.54 -2.77
CA ASP A 163 -20.22 1.98 -2.79
C ASP A 163 -20.85 1.96 -4.21
N GLY A 164 -20.53 0.91 -4.98
CA GLY A 164 -21.04 0.70 -6.34
C GLY A 164 -20.33 1.48 -7.45
N ASN A 165 -19.32 2.30 -7.12
CA ASN A 165 -18.58 3.09 -8.09
C ASN A 165 -17.16 2.56 -8.24
N ARG A 166 -16.66 2.49 -9.47
CA ARG A 166 -15.27 2.15 -9.71
C ARG A 166 -14.37 3.17 -9.01
N PHE A 167 -13.37 2.66 -8.28
CA PHE A 167 -12.50 3.46 -7.44
C PHE A 167 -11.04 3.47 -7.92
N GLY A 168 -10.54 2.31 -8.33
CA GLY A 168 -9.18 2.18 -8.81
C GLY A 168 -8.76 0.74 -9.05
N ARG A 169 -7.48 0.55 -9.34
CA ARG A 169 -6.85 -0.74 -9.60
C ARG A 169 -5.55 -0.85 -8.83
N VAL A 170 -5.26 -2.05 -8.34
CA VAL A 170 -4.00 -2.38 -7.68
C VAL A 170 -3.44 -3.66 -8.30
N ARG A 171 -2.16 -3.65 -8.61
CA ARG A 171 -1.39 -4.84 -8.96
C ARG A 171 -0.32 -5.05 -7.92
N MET A 172 -0.16 -6.29 -7.46
CA MET A 172 0.89 -6.67 -6.51
C MET A 172 1.54 -7.97 -6.95
N ARG A 173 2.85 -8.06 -6.78
CA ARG A 173 3.59 -9.30 -6.92
C ARG A 173 4.32 -9.61 -5.62
N TRP A 174 4.19 -10.84 -5.16
CA TRP A 174 4.80 -11.28 -3.89
C TRP A 174 5.27 -12.72 -3.96
N GLU A 175 6.03 -13.08 -2.96
CA GLU A 175 6.52 -14.44 -2.74
C GLU A 175 6.23 -14.89 -1.33
N MET A 176 5.77 -16.12 -1.20
CA MET A 176 5.68 -16.84 0.07
C MET A 176 6.89 -17.76 0.19
N LEU A 177 7.67 -17.58 1.24
CA LEU A 177 8.91 -18.30 1.47
C LEU A 177 8.75 -19.33 2.59
N HIS A 178 9.38 -20.49 2.42
CA HIS A 178 9.59 -21.37 3.56
C HIS A 178 10.40 -20.63 4.64
N PRO A 179 10.08 -20.74 5.95
CA PRO A 179 10.76 -19.98 6.99
C PRO A 179 12.29 -20.08 6.96
N GLY A 180 12.85 -21.26 6.68
CA GLY A 180 14.29 -21.43 6.56
C GLY A 180 14.90 -20.70 5.36
N LEU A 181 14.16 -20.57 4.24
CA LEU A 181 14.63 -19.76 3.09
C LEU A 181 14.54 -18.27 3.41
N TYR A 182 13.45 -17.85 4.05
CA TYR A 182 13.28 -16.47 4.51
C TYR A 182 14.43 -16.04 5.42
N ALA A 183 14.78 -16.85 6.42
CA ALA A 183 15.90 -16.57 7.31
C ALA A 183 17.22 -16.36 6.54
N LEU A 184 17.50 -17.18 5.51
CA LEU A 184 18.69 -17.02 4.67
C LEU A 184 18.66 -15.71 3.86
N VAL A 185 17.51 -15.38 3.25
CA VAL A 185 17.35 -14.15 2.47
C VAL A 185 17.46 -12.93 3.40
N ARG A 186 16.81 -12.99 4.56
CA ARG A 186 16.85 -11.93 5.57
C ARG A 186 18.26 -11.68 6.08
N ASN A 187 19.01 -12.72 6.43
CA ASN A 187 20.38 -12.60 6.90
C ASN A 187 21.34 -12.02 5.85
N ARG A 188 21.11 -12.30 4.57
CA ARG A 188 21.89 -11.68 3.48
C ARG A 188 21.58 -10.20 3.30
N SER A 189 20.41 -9.75 3.71
CA SER A 189 19.98 -8.34 3.67
C SER A 189 20.52 -7.54 4.86
N VAL A 190 20.95 -8.20 5.94
CA VAL A 190 21.56 -7.55 7.10
C VAL A 190 22.94 -7.01 6.69
N ARG A 191 23.06 -5.70 6.67
CA ARG A 191 24.33 -5.01 6.40
C ARG A 191 24.83 -4.35 7.68
N PRO A 192 26.15 -4.20 7.85
CA PRO A 192 26.69 -3.43 8.97
C PRO A 192 26.31 -1.96 8.78
N VAL A 193 25.26 -1.52 9.43
CA VAL A 193 24.90 -0.10 9.54
C VAL A 193 25.07 0.27 11.00
N ALA A 194 25.62 1.47 11.28
CA ALA A 194 25.77 1.91 12.65
C ALA A 194 24.40 1.93 13.35
N PRO A 195 24.20 1.13 14.43
CA PRO A 195 22.93 1.04 15.11
C PRO A 195 22.57 2.38 15.73
N ARG A 196 21.28 2.69 15.75
CA ARG A 196 20.72 3.83 16.47
C ARG A 196 19.97 3.36 17.70
N PRO A 197 19.92 4.18 18.76
CA PRO A 197 18.94 3.97 19.82
C PRO A 197 17.51 4.01 19.23
N GLU A 198 16.70 3.02 19.55
CA GLU A 198 15.31 2.97 19.11
C GLU A 198 14.57 4.26 19.46
N GLY A 199 13.92 4.88 18.48
CA GLY A 199 13.07 6.04 18.66
C GLY A 199 13.76 7.39 18.81
N ALA A 200 15.09 7.48 18.82
CA ALA A 200 15.81 8.75 18.94
C ALA A 200 16.21 9.30 17.56
N LEU A 201 15.53 10.35 17.12
CA LEU A 201 16.03 11.17 16.02
C LEU A 201 17.34 11.88 16.47
N PRO A 202 18.38 11.97 15.61
CA PRO A 202 19.54 12.80 15.90
C PRO A 202 19.11 14.22 16.22
N HIS A 203 19.81 14.88 17.13
CA HIS A 203 19.51 16.25 17.58
C HIS A 203 19.38 17.30 16.46
N ARG A 204 19.97 17.05 15.31
CA ARG A 204 19.88 17.89 14.12
C ARG A 204 18.61 17.64 13.27
N LEU A 205 17.92 16.51 13.45
CA LEU A 205 16.73 16.19 12.72
C LEU A 205 15.49 16.78 13.41
N ARG A 206 14.64 17.41 12.63
CA ARG A 206 13.33 17.89 13.05
C ARG A 206 12.24 17.10 12.34
N ARG A 207 11.30 16.55 13.10
CA ARG A 207 10.07 15.97 12.53
C ARG A 207 9.34 17.02 11.71
N LEU A 208 8.74 16.63 10.59
CA LEU A 208 7.93 17.52 9.78
C LEU A 208 6.68 17.95 10.57
N ASP A 209 6.17 19.15 10.26
CA ASP A 209 4.88 19.58 10.75
C ASP A 209 3.78 18.68 10.16
N PRO A 210 2.81 18.19 10.96
CA PRO A 210 1.72 17.35 10.47
C PRO A 210 1.01 17.95 9.25
N HIS A 211 0.83 19.24 9.23
CA HIS A 211 0.19 19.92 8.10
C HIS A 211 1.00 19.85 6.80
N GLU A 212 2.33 19.77 6.87
CA GLU A 212 3.18 19.59 5.66
C GLU A 212 2.89 18.28 4.96
N VAL A 213 2.48 17.25 5.68
CA VAL A 213 2.25 15.88 5.20
C VAL A 213 0.79 15.45 5.20
N GLY A 214 -0.10 16.42 5.50
CA GLY A 214 -1.53 16.22 5.38
C GLY A 214 -2.22 15.61 6.59
N TYR A 215 -1.63 15.74 7.77
CA TYR A 215 -2.21 15.29 9.04
C TYR A 215 -2.60 16.45 9.96
N ALA A 216 -3.48 16.19 10.91
CA ALA A 216 -3.83 17.12 11.97
C ALA A 216 -2.92 16.97 13.19
N HIS A 217 -2.34 15.78 13.40
CA HIS A 217 -1.56 15.40 14.57
C HIS A 217 -0.27 14.69 14.22
N ASP A 218 0.71 14.71 15.14
CA ASP A 218 2.05 14.15 14.97
C ASP A 218 2.10 12.63 14.89
N ASP A 219 1.06 11.94 15.35
CA ASP A 219 1.07 10.50 15.56
C ASP A 219 1.36 9.72 14.27
N HIS A 220 0.94 10.26 13.14
CA HIS A 220 1.09 9.65 11.83
C HIS A 220 2.20 10.26 10.97
N VAL A 221 2.93 11.26 11.49
CA VAL A 221 4.08 11.82 10.77
C VAL A 221 5.25 10.85 10.84
N LEU A 222 5.69 10.38 9.69
CA LEU A 222 6.78 9.40 9.54
C LEU A 222 8.09 10.03 9.07
N LEU A 223 8.13 11.33 8.85
CA LEU A 223 9.28 11.99 8.26
C LEU A 223 9.89 13.03 9.19
N ALA A 224 11.20 13.07 9.18
CA ALA A 224 12.00 14.14 9.73
C ALA A 224 12.97 14.66 8.67
N ARG A 225 13.42 15.93 8.78
CA ARG A 225 14.46 16.50 7.92
C ARG A 225 15.61 17.06 8.76
N ASP A 226 16.79 17.12 8.18
CA ASP A 226 17.89 17.89 8.71
C ASP A 226 17.55 19.39 8.59
N ARG A 227 17.91 20.19 9.58
CA ARG A 227 17.67 21.65 9.58
C ARG A 227 18.38 22.33 8.42
N ASP A 228 19.57 21.83 8.08
CA ASP A 228 20.43 22.33 7.02
C ASP A 228 20.44 21.41 5.77
N GLY A 229 19.51 20.42 5.73
CA GLY A 229 19.43 19.41 4.66
C GLY A 229 18.86 19.96 3.35
N ALA A 230 19.20 19.27 2.26
CA ALA A 230 18.68 19.61 0.94
C ALA A 230 17.14 19.41 0.85
N CYS A 231 16.52 20.23 0.01
CA CYS A 231 15.11 20.05 -0.32
C CYS A 231 14.90 18.68 -0.99
N GLY A 232 13.92 17.90 -0.48
CA GLY A 232 13.64 16.57 -0.98
C GLY A 232 14.41 15.45 -0.28
N GLU A 233 15.19 15.74 0.74
CA GLU A 233 15.86 14.76 1.60
C GLU A 233 15.18 14.66 2.95
N PHE A 234 14.79 13.43 3.32
CA PHE A 234 14.10 13.13 4.57
C PHE A 234 14.68 11.88 5.23
N TRP A 235 14.32 11.71 6.48
CA TRP A 235 14.62 10.53 7.28
C TRP A 235 13.34 9.91 7.80
N LEU A 236 13.24 8.58 7.74
CA LEU A 236 12.12 7.86 8.31
C LEU A 236 12.20 7.92 9.84
N ASP A 237 11.16 8.51 10.44
CA ASP A 237 10.92 8.50 11.87
C ASP A 237 10.05 7.30 12.22
N MET A 238 10.70 6.14 12.38
CA MET A 238 9.99 4.91 12.70
C MET A 238 9.38 4.97 14.11
N LYS A 239 8.13 4.52 14.19
CA LYS A 239 7.38 4.35 15.44
C LYS A 239 7.00 2.88 15.59
N PRO A 240 7.86 2.02 16.17
CA PRO A 240 7.60 0.57 16.24
C PRO A 240 6.31 0.19 16.96
N GLY A 241 5.79 1.06 17.81
CA GLY A 241 4.49 0.89 18.49
C GLY A 241 3.29 1.47 17.72
N HIS A 242 3.45 1.88 16.45
CA HIS A 242 2.36 2.47 15.68
C HIS A 242 1.26 1.44 15.40
N PRO A 243 0.00 1.65 15.86
CA PRO A 243 -1.03 0.60 15.90
C PRO A 243 -1.51 0.13 14.52
N VAL A 244 -1.26 0.88 13.46
CA VAL A 244 -1.68 0.54 12.10
C VAL A 244 -0.51 0.01 11.27
N LEU A 245 0.66 0.66 11.34
CA LEU A 245 1.82 0.34 10.51
C LEU A 245 2.68 -0.79 11.08
N PHE A 246 2.63 -0.99 12.39
CA PHE A 246 3.33 -2.02 13.15
C PHE A 246 2.38 -2.71 14.14
N ASP A 247 1.19 -3.09 13.65
CA ASP A 247 0.16 -3.75 14.47
C ASP A 247 0.55 -5.17 14.92
N HIS A 248 1.62 -5.73 14.40
CA HIS A 248 2.23 -7.00 14.81
C HIS A 248 3.77 -6.89 14.77
N PRO A 249 4.49 -7.74 15.53
CA PRO A 249 5.95 -7.74 15.52
C PRO A 249 6.49 -7.96 14.10
N SER A 250 7.45 -7.12 13.72
CA SER A 250 8.17 -7.22 12.45
C SER A 250 9.66 -7.25 12.72
N ASP A 251 10.42 -7.98 11.90
CA ASP A 251 11.88 -8.04 11.94
C ASP A 251 12.52 -7.07 10.94
N HIS A 252 11.72 -6.28 10.23
CA HIS A 252 12.16 -5.33 9.21
C HIS A 252 11.20 -4.14 9.09
N VAL A 253 11.65 -3.10 8.41
CA VAL A 253 10.82 -1.91 8.10
C VAL A 253 9.63 -2.31 7.24
N SER A 254 8.43 -2.02 7.73
CA SER A 254 7.18 -2.35 7.04
C SER A 254 7.10 -1.68 5.66
N GLY A 255 6.73 -2.45 4.64
CA GLY A 255 6.48 -1.91 3.30
C GLY A 255 5.40 -0.83 3.29
N MET A 256 4.34 -0.99 4.10
CA MET A 256 3.28 0.02 4.22
C MET A 256 3.78 1.32 4.86
N ALA A 257 4.71 1.24 5.82
CA ALA A 257 5.35 2.43 6.40
C ALA A 257 6.19 3.18 5.36
N LEU A 258 6.92 2.46 4.48
CA LEU A 258 7.70 3.08 3.40
C LEU A 258 6.78 3.72 2.35
N LEU A 259 5.68 3.08 1.96
CA LEU A 259 4.71 3.66 1.02
C LEU A 259 4.05 4.93 1.59
N GLU A 260 3.68 4.92 2.87
CA GLU A 260 3.15 6.11 3.53
C GLU A 260 4.21 7.22 3.63
N ALA A 261 5.45 6.89 3.97
CA ALA A 261 6.54 7.85 3.98
C ALA A 261 6.78 8.46 2.59
N PHE A 262 6.63 7.68 1.51
CA PHE A 262 6.73 8.20 0.14
C PHE A 262 5.60 9.18 -0.19
N ARG A 263 4.37 8.86 0.21
CA ARG A 263 3.24 9.78 0.08
C ARG A 263 3.50 11.09 0.82
N GLN A 264 3.95 11.02 2.07
CA GLN A 264 4.31 12.19 2.88
C GLN A 264 5.43 13.00 2.25
N ALA A 265 6.48 12.36 1.75
CA ALA A 265 7.63 13.02 1.14
C ALA A 265 7.24 13.81 -0.13
N VAL A 266 6.39 13.23 -0.99
CA VAL A 266 5.88 13.92 -2.17
C VAL A 266 5.02 15.12 -1.79
N LEU A 267 4.18 15.00 -0.75
CA LEU A 267 3.38 16.13 -0.26
C LEU A 267 4.26 17.25 0.30
N ALA A 268 5.31 16.90 1.03
CA ALA A 268 6.22 17.87 1.65
C ALA A 268 7.07 18.67 0.64
N VAL A 269 7.36 18.06 -0.54
CA VAL A 269 8.18 18.71 -1.60
C VAL A 269 7.32 19.40 -2.66
N GLY A 270 6.25 18.75 -3.06
CA GLY A 270 5.59 19.07 -4.34
C GLY A 270 4.49 20.09 -4.30
N ALA A 271 3.86 20.29 -3.17
CA ALA A 271 2.83 21.31 -3.02
C ALA A 271 2.36 21.42 -1.57
N PRO A 272 2.17 22.63 -1.09
CA PRO A 272 1.54 22.79 0.18
C PRO A 272 0.12 22.23 0.15
N LEU A 273 -0.12 21.20 0.97
CA LEU A 273 -1.39 20.86 1.60
C LEU A 273 -2.52 20.23 0.75
N ARG A 274 -2.44 20.11 -0.58
CA ARG A 274 -3.62 19.69 -1.36
C ARG A 274 -3.35 18.72 -2.50
N ALA A 275 -2.13 18.26 -2.69
CA ALA A 275 -1.86 17.25 -3.72
C ALA A 275 -2.55 15.92 -3.37
N THR A 276 -3.13 15.29 -4.38
CA THR A 276 -3.71 13.95 -4.28
C THR A 276 -2.84 12.98 -5.03
N VAL A 277 -2.30 12.00 -4.33
CA VAL A 277 -1.58 10.88 -4.96
C VAL A 277 -2.61 9.95 -5.58
N THR A 278 -2.50 9.75 -6.88
CA THR A 278 -3.44 8.92 -7.67
C THR A 278 -2.78 7.72 -8.33
N HIS A 279 -1.47 7.73 -8.41
CA HIS A 279 -0.68 6.64 -8.95
C HIS A 279 0.57 6.40 -8.11
N LEU A 280 0.96 5.15 -7.99
CA LEU A 280 2.27 4.77 -7.45
C LEU A 280 2.67 3.42 -8.05
N SER A 281 3.94 3.34 -8.49
CA SER A 281 4.58 2.09 -8.88
C SER A 281 5.87 1.93 -8.08
N ALA A 282 5.95 0.90 -7.25
CA ALA A 282 7.07 0.66 -6.34
C ALA A 282 7.69 -0.73 -6.54
N THR A 283 9.02 -0.80 -6.44
CA THR A 283 9.79 -2.04 -6.44
C THR A 283 10.56 -2.16 -5.14
N PHE A 284 10.38 -3.29 -4.45
CA PHE A 284 11.04 -3.62 -3.19
C PHE A 284 12.29 -4.46 -3.48
N THR A 285 13.46 -3.95 -3.11
CA THR A 285 14.74 -4.57 -3.47
C THR A 285 15.35 -5.37 -2.33
N THR A 286 15.28 -4.84 -1.10
CA THR A 286 15.85 -5.49 0.08
C THR A 286 15.13 -5.06 1.37
N PHE A 287 15.34 -5.81 2.46
CA PHE A 287 14.76 -5.50 3.75
C PHE A 287 15.53 -4.38 4.47
N GLY A 288 14.79 -3.42 5.02
CA GLY A 288 15.35 -2.43 5.94
C GLY A 288 15.40 -2.96 7.37
N GLN A 289 16.45 -2.64 8.12
CA GLN A 289 16.61 -2.96 9.52
C GLN A 289 15.88 -1.92 10.38
N LEU A 290 15.25 -2.34 11.48
CA LEU A 290 14.50 -1.44 12.37
C LEU A 290 15.40 -0.51 13.20
N ASP A 291 16.61 -0.94 13.50
CA ASP A 291 17.58 -0.25 14.34
C ASP A 291 18.56 0.65 13.55
N ALA A 292 18.34 0.81 12.25
CA ALA A 292 19.22 1.61 11.40
C ALA A 292 18.43 2.72 10.67
N PRO A 293 19.06 3.90 10.45
CA PRO A 293 18.39 5.03 9.80
C PRO A 293 18.04 4.72 8.34
N VAL A 294 16.85 5.14 7.92
CA VAL A 294 16.41 5.08 6.52
C VAL A 294 16.29 6.49 5.98
N GLY A 295 17.07 6.80 4.95
CA GLY A 295 16.96 8.04 4.19
C GLY A 295 15.89 7.91 3.09
N ILE A 296 15.13 8.98 2.87
CA ILE A 296 14.14 9.06 1.79
C ILE A 296 14.46 10.28 0.94
N THR A 297 14.60 10.08 -0.36
CA THR A 297 14.86 11.15 -1.32
C THR A 297 13.73 11.25 -2.33
N VAL A 298 13.33 12.49 -2.63
CA VAL A 298 12.33 12.82 -3.65
C VAL A 298 13.00 13.64 -4.74
N GLN A 299 12.89 13.16 -5.97
CA GLN A 299 13.30 13.88 -7.16
C GLN A 299 12.04 14.20 -7.97
N PRO A 300 11.68 15.47 -8.14
CA PRO A 300 10.59 15.83 -9.03
C PRO A 300 10.87 15.28 -10.43
N GLY A 301 9.91 14.58 -11.00
CA GLY A 301 9.98 14.15 -12.41
C GLY A 301 9.98 15.39 -13.31
N SER A 302 10.69 15.32 -14.43
CA SER A 302 10.52 16.30 -15.49
C SER A 302 9.03 16.31 -15.85
N ASN A 303 8.36 17.43 -15.60
CA ASN A 303 7.03 17.65 -16.14
C ASN A 303 7.12 17.30 -17.62
N GLY A 304 6.40 16.29 -18.06
CA GLY A 304 6.27 15.96 -19.49
C GLY A 304 5.58 17.11 -20.22
N ALA A 305 6.26 18.24 -20.28
CA ALA A 305 6.01 19.27 -21.26
C ALA A 305 6.55 18.77 -22.61
N SER A 306 5.98 17.68 -23.10
CA SER A 306 5.90 17.50 -24.54
C SER A 306 4.82 18.46 -25.02
N ALA A 307 5.22 19.71 -25.16
CA ALA A 307 4.52 20.65 -26.02
C ALA A 307 4.62 20.12 -27.45
N SER A 308 3.82 19.11 -27.78
CA SER A 308 3.41 18.92 -29.16
C SER A 308 2.47 20.06 -29.47
N ASN A 309 2.96 21.02 -30.26
CA ASN A 309 2.17 21.99 -30.98
C ASN A 309 1.04 21.26 -31.72
N GLY A 310 -0.14 21.27 -31.20
CA GLY A 310 -1.33 20.62 -31.77
C GLY A 310 -2.55 21.09 -31.02
N ALA A 311 -3.23 22.05 -31.64
CA ALA A 311 -4.59 22.52 -31.45
C ALA A 311 -5.30 22.18 -30.16
N ASP A 312 -5.53 23.19 -29.35
CA ASP A 312 -6.43 23.31 -28.23
C ASP A 312 -7.65 22.38 -28.31
N ARG A 313 -7.65 21.30 -27.50
CA ARG A 313 -8.86 20.59 -27.13
C ARG A 313 -9.16 20.92 -25.67
N PRO A 314 -10.21 21.72 -25.39
CA PRO A 314 -10.46 22.31 -24.08
C PRO A 314 -10.95 21.34 -22.98
N ASN A 315 -10.83 20.03 -23.14
CA ASN A 315 -11.43 19.09 -22.17
C ASN A 315 -10.58 17.82 -21.91
N ARG A 316 -9.26 17.92 -21.99
CA ARG A 316 -8.40 16.79 -21.60
C ARG A 316 -7.93 17.00 -20.16
N PRO A 317 -8.16 16.02 -19.25
CA PRO A 317 -7.60 16.07 -17.90
C PRO A 317 -6.07 16.27 -17.97
N LEU A 318 -5.53 17.19 -17.19
CA LEU A 318 -4.10 17.41 -17.10
C LEU A 318 -3.42 16.12 -16.66
N ALA A 319 -2.33 15.74 -17.33
CA ALA A 319 -1.55 14.59 -16.94
C ALA A 319 -1.03 14.77 -15.49
N PRO A 320 -1.01 13.71 -14.67
CA PRO A 320 -0.50 13.79 -13.31
C PRO A 320 0.97 14.24 -13.31
N ARG A 321 1.34 15.04 -12.33
CA ARG A 321 2.74 15.30 -12.03
C ARG A 321 3.37 14.05 -11.48
N THR A 322 4.66 13.86 -11.71
CA THR A 322 5.38 12.67 -11.24
C THR A 322 6.56 13.06 -10.37
N ALA A 323 6.92 12.16 -9.44
CA ALA A 323 8.13 12.23 -8.66
C ALA A 323 8.75 10.83 -8.54
N GLN A 324 10.08 10.76 -8.56
CA GLN A 324 10.81 9.54 -8.18
C GLN A 324 11.13 9.62 -6.70
N VAL A 325 10.82 8.55 -5.98
CA VAL A 325 11.09 8.46 -4.54
C VAL A 325 11.89 7.21 -4.25
N THR A 326 12.93 7.34 -3.43
CA THR A 326 13.80 6.22 -3.08
C THR A 326 14.01 6.17 -1.57
N ALA A 327 13.89 4.99 -0.98
CA ALA A 327 14.29 4.72 0.39
C ALA A 327 15.63 3.97 0.40
N VAL A 328 16.59 4.46 1.16
CA VAL A 328 17.95 3.89 1.26
C VAL A 328 18.33 3.67 2.72
N GLN A 329 19.12 2.62 2.98
CA GLN A 329 19.71 2.35 4.29
C GLN A 329 21.18 1.98 4.09
N GLY A 330 22.09 2.83 4.56
CA GLY A 330 23.49 2.74 4.18
C GLY A 330 23.65 2.92 2.66
N ASP A 331 24.25 1.94 2.00
CA ASP A 331 24.45 1.90 0.55
C ASP A 331 23.35 1.10 -0.19
N ALA A 332 22.37 0.56 0.55
CA ALA A 332 21.34 -0.29 -0.01
C ALA A 332 20.04 0.49 -0.31
N THR A 333 19.55 0.35 -1.54
CA THR A 333 18.19 0.74 -1.89
C THR A 333 17.21 -0.27 -1.34
N LEU A 334 16.28 0.18 -0.48
CA LEU A 334 15.20 -0.66 0.05
C LEU A 334 14.03 -0.73 -0.93
N VAL A 335 13.57 0.44 -1.35
CA VAL A 335 12.43 0.61 -2.26
C VAL A 335 12.68 1.79 -3.17
N SER A 336 12.32 1.64 -4.44
CA SER A 336 12.23 2.73 -5.41
C SER A 336 10.81 2.82 -5.92
N ALA A 337 10.29 4.04 -6.07
CA ALA A 337 8.93 4.26 -6.56
C ALA A 337 8.83 5.47 -7.49
N GLN A 338 7.91 5.36 -8.45
CA GLN A 338 7.36 6.50 -9.16
C GLN A 338 6.00 6.85 -8.57
N VAL A 339 5.80 8.10 -8.21
CA VAL A 339 4.55 8.59 -7.60
C VAL A 339 3.94 9.64 -8.53
N GLY A 340 2.68 9.42 -8.90
CA GLY A 340 1.87 10.36 -9.66
C GLY A 340 0.86 11.08 -8.77
N TYR A 341 0.73 12.39 -8.93
CA TYR A 341 -0.14 13.21 -8.11
C TYR A 341 -0.75 14.38 -8.89
N HIS A 342 -1.92 14.84 -8.45
CA HIS A 342 -2.60 16.00 -8.96
C HIS A 342 -2.62 17.11 -7.92
N LEU A 343 -2.53 18.36 -8.39
CA LEU A 343 -2.82 19.54 -7.57
C LEU A 343 -4.32 19.85 -7.65
N PRO A 344 -4.92 20.56 -6.67
CA PRO A 344 -6.35 20.90 -6.66
C PRO A 344 -6.81 21.64 -7.92
N GLN A 345 -6.00 22.51 -8.45
CA GLN A 345 -6.27 23.22 -9.69
C GLN A 345 -6.37 22.31 -10.92
N ASP A 346 -5.71 21.15 -10.87
CA ASP A 346 -5.73 20.17 -11.96
C ASP A 346 -7.06 19.39 -11.99
N LEU A 347 -7.79 19.36 -10.86
CA LEU A 347 -9.04 18.62 -10.67
C LEU A 347 -10.30 19.48 -10.96
N THR A 348 -10.19 20.81 -10.92
CA THR A 348 -11.34 21.72 -11.09
C THR A 348 -11.69 21.98 -12.55
N HIS A 349 -10.82 21.70 -13.51
CA HIS A 349 -11.08 21.92 -14.94
C HIS A 349 -11.95 20.85 -15.61
N GLY A 350 -12.36 19.79 -14.89
CA GLY A 350 -13.24 18.73 -15.40
C GLY A 350 -14.74 18.93 -15.14
N GLU A 351 -15.15 19.93 -14.37
CA GLU A 351 -16.54 20.09 -13.88
C GLU A 351 -17.38 21.23 -14.50
N VAL A 352 -16.86 21.94 -15.50
CA VAL A 352 -17.63 23.00 -16.17
C VAL A 352 -18.00 22.54 -17.59
N ALA A 353 -18.84 21.49 -17.69
CA ALA A 353 -19.67 21.22 -18.87
C ALA A 353 -20.64 20.07 -18.59
N SER A 354 -21.77 20.37 -18.00
CA SER A 354 -23.04 19.66 -18.24
C SER A 354 -24.22 20.52 -17.76
#